data_32f1331d0dac42afef90a8a621f4017d
#
_entry.id   32f1331d0dac42afef90a8a621f4017d
#
_cell.length_a   1.000
_cell.length_b   1.000
_cell.length_c   1.000
_cell.angle_alpha   90.00
_cell.angle_beta   90.00
_cell.angle_gamma   90.00
#
_symmetry.space_group_name_H-M   'P 1'
#
loop_
_entity.id
_entity.type
_entity.pdbx_description
1 polymer ?
#
loop_
_entity_poly.entity_id
_entity_poly.type
_entity_poly.pdbx_seq_one_letter_code
_entity_poly.pdbx_strand_id
1 'polypeptide(L)' 'MSKTVTMYWRPGWGFCAGLERQLVKHQIPFEKRNIWEDPEAAAFVRSVARGNETVPTVTVGDTSLVNPSLDEVAELLAG' A
#
# COMPACT_ATOMS: atom_id res chain seq x y z
N MET A 1 -17.56 -2.51 10.00
CA MET A 1 -16.91 -3.41 9.04
C MET A 1 -15.45 -3.05 8.90
N SER A 2 -14.60 -4.06 8.82
CA SER A 2 -13.18 -3.83 8.62
C SER A 2 -12.89 -3.41 7.19
N LYS A 3 -12.02 -2.43 7.01
CA LYS A 3 -11.54 -2.01 5.70
C LYS A 3 -10.39 -2.93 5.28
N THR A 4 -10.37 -3.34 4.01
CA THR A 4 -9.27 -4.13 3.46
C THR A 4 -8.08 -3.22 3.17
N VAL A 5 -6.91 -3.63 3.65
CA VAL A 5 -5.65 -2.93 3.38
C VAL A 5 -4.90 -3.70 2.30
N THR A 6 -4.53 -3.03 1.24
CA THR A 6 -3.70 -3.62 0.17
C THR A 6 -2.47 -2.77 -0.01
N MET A 7 -1.30 -3.40 0.05
CA MET A 7 -0.02 -2.72 -0.18
C MET A 7 0.51 -3.10 -1.56
N TYR A 8 0.67 -2.11 -2.41
CA TYR A 8 1.29 -2.26 -3.72
C TYR A 8 2.79 -2.02 -3.56
N TRP A 9 3.59 -2.96 -4.04
CA TRP A 9 5.04 -2.96 -3.79
C TRP A 9 5.80 -3.48 -5.00
N ARG A 10 7.13 -3.34 -4.96
CA ARG A 10 8.01 -4.01 -5.91
C ARG A 10 9.26 -4.51 -5.21
N PRO A 11 9.91 -5.57 -5.74
CA PRO A 11 11.15 -6.07 -5.16
C PRO A 11 12.26 -5.04 -5.17
N GLY A 12 13.13 -5.10 -4.16
CA GLY A 12 14.31 -4.25 -4.10
C GLY A 12 14.06 -2.82 -3.64
N TRP A 13 12.84 -2.48 -3.24
CA TRP A 13 12.54 -1.13 -2.77
C TRP A 13 12.36 -1.12 -1.26
N GLY A 14 13.37 -0.55 -0.56
CA GLY A 14 13.44 -0.62 0.91
C GLY A 14 12.27 0.03 1.64
N PHE A 15 11.65 1.06 1.06
CA PHE A 15 10.50 1.71 1.68
C PHE A 15 9.31 0.76 1.80
N CYS A 16 9.13 -0.13 0.82
CA CYS A 16 8.07 -1.14 0.89
C CYS A 16 8.31 -2.11 2.03
N ALA A 17 9.54 -2.60 2.17
CA ALA A 17 9.90 -3.52 3.24
C ALA A 17 9.75 -2.87 4.61
N GLY A 18 10.09 -1.59 4.72
CA GLY A 18 9.93 -0.85 5.97
C GLY A 18 8.48 -0.74 6.41
N LEU A 19 7.60 -0.38 5.48
CA LEU A 19 6.18 -0.29 5.79
C LEU A 19 5.60 -1.66 6.13
N GLU A 20 5.99 -2.68 5.36
CA GLU A 20 5.52 -4.05 5.62
C GLU A 20 5.85 -4.49 7.04
N ARG A 21 7.09 -4.24 7.48
CA ARG A 21 7.49 -4.60 8.84
C ARG A 21 6.64 -3.91 9.89
N GLN A 22 6.28 -2.65 9.66
CA GLN A 22 5.45 -1.90 10.58
C GLN A 22 4.01 -2.43 10.62
N LEU A 23 3.46 -2.79 9.46
CA LEU A 23 2.12 -3.37 9.40
C LEU A 23 2.07 -4.68 10.18
N VAL A 24 3.09 -5.54 10.00
CA VAL A 24 3.18 -6.81 10.73
C VAL A 24 3.33 -6.57 12.22
N LYS A 25 4.21 -5.65 12.60
CA LYS A 25 4.46 -5.34 14.02
C LYS A 25 3.20 -4.87 14.74
N HIS A 26 2.38 -4.08 14.05
CA HIS A 26 1.15 -3.54 14.63
C HIS A 26 -0.07 -4.44 14.38
N GLN A 27 0.17 -5.65 13.86
CA GLN A 27 -0.87 -6.66 13.67
C GLN A 27 -2.01 -6.18 12.76
N ILE A 28 -1.66 -5.38 11.75
CA ILE A 28 -2.62 -4.91 10.75
C ILE A 28 -2.64 -5.92 9.60
N PRO A 29 -3.77 -6.63 9.36
CA PRO A 29 -3.85 -7.54 8.22
C PRO A 29 -3.81 -6.76 6.91
N PHE A 30 -3.09 -7.28 5.93
CA PHE A 30 -3.00 -6.62 4.63
C PHE A 30 -2.71 -7.65 3.54
N GLU A 31 -3.08 -7.27 2.32
CA GLU A 31 -2.74 -8.03 1.13
C GLU A 31 -1.60 -7.31 0.42
N LYS A 32 -0.79 -8.06 -0.32
CA LYS A 32 0.33 -7.51 -1.09
C LYS A 32 0.10 -7.76 -2.57
N ARG A 33 0.39 -6.74 -3.38
CA ARG A 33 0.37 -6.90 -4.84
C ARG A 33 1.67 -6.37 -5.41
N ASN A 34 2.40 -7.26 -6.10
CA ASN A 34 3.67 -6.92 -6.72
C ASN A 34 3.40 -6.30 -8.09
N ILE A 35 3.70 -5.01 -8.24
CA ILE A 35 3.39 -4.30 -9.48
C ILE A 35 4.24 -4.77 -10.67
N TRP A 36 5.35 -5.46 -10.43
CA TRP A 36 6.16 -6.00 -11.51
C TRP A 36 5.59 -7.29 -12.09
N GLU A 37 4.75 -8.00 -11.33
CA GLU A 37 4.13 -9.25 -11.76
C GLU A 37 2.66 -9.10 -12.11
N ASP A 38 2.07 -7.95 -11.78
CA ASP A 38 0.63 -7.72 -11.94
C ASP A 38 0.41 -6.41 -12.71
N PRO A 39 0.16 -6.50 -14.04
CA PRO A 39 -0.04 -5.29 -14.83
C PRO A 39 -1.22 -4.43 -14.40
N GLU A 40 -2.28 -5.05 -13.87
CA GLU A 40 -3.43 -4.29 -13.36
C GLU A 40 -3.06 -3.51 -12.11
N ALA A 41 -2.24 -4.11 -11.23
CA ALA A 41 -1.76 -3.42 -10.05
C ALA A 41 -0.88 -2.23 -10.43
N ALA A 42 0.01 -2.41 -11.41
CA ALA A 42 0.85 -1.31 -11.90
C ALA A 42 0.01 -0.19 -12.48
N ALA A 43 -1.00 -0.53 -13.28
CA ALA A 43 -1.90 0.47 -13.86
C ALA A 43 -2.67 1.22 -12.76
N PHE A 44 -3.11 0.51 -11.73
CA PHE A 44 -3.80 1.15 -10.61
C PHE A 44 -2.88 2.18 -9.93
N VAL A 45 -1.65 1.78 -9.61
CA VAL A 45 -0.69 2.69 -8.96
C VAL A 45 -0.48 3.94 -9.81
N ARG A 46 -0.29 3.78 -11.12
CA ARG A 46 -0.14 4.93 -12.01
C ARG A 46 -1.36 5.84 -11.96
N SER A 47 -2.56 5.27 -11.82
CA SER A 47 -3.80 6.06 -11.81
C SER A 47 -3.92 6.96 -10.58
N VAL A 48 -3.29 6.59 -9.46
CA VAL A 48 -3.38 7.37 -8.21
C VAL A 48 -2.09 8.11 -7.90
N ALA A 49 -1.00 7.83 -8.61
CA ALA A 49 0.32 8.45 -8.37
C ALA A 49 0.76 9.33 -9.55
N ARG A 50 -0.20 9.98 -10.22
CA ARG A 50 0.07 10.94 -11.30
C ARG A 50 0.86 10.34 -12.47
N GLY A 51 0.56 9.07 -12.80
CA GLY A 51 1.23 8.37 -13.89
C GLY A 51 2.53 7.69 -13.51
N ASN A 52 2.94 7.79 -12.24
CA ASN A 52 4.16 7.15 -11.75
C ASN A 52 3.84 5.80 -11.10
N GLU A 53 4.83 4.91 -11.06
CA GLU A 53 4.70 3.64 -10.34
C GLU A 53 5.33 3.77 -8.96
N THR A 54 4.88 4.76 -8.20
CA THR A 54 5.38 5.03 -6.86
C THR A 54 4.92 3.95 -5.88
N VAL A 55 5.85 3.34 -5.19
CA VAL A 55 5.56 2.33 -4.17
C VAL A 55 6.35 2.64 -2.90
N PRO A 56 5.85 2.30 -1.72
CA PRO A 56 4.56 1.63 -1.50
C PRO A 56 3.37 2.56 -1.75
N THR A 57 2.35 2.03 -2.38
CA THR A 57 1.03 2.66 -2.44
C THR A 57 0.10 1.74 -1.68
N VAL A 58 -0.76 2.30 -0.85
CA VAL A 58 -1.64 1.52 0.02
C VAL A 58 -3.08 1.96 -0.18
N THR A 59 -3.98 1.00 -0.32
CA THR A 59 -5.41 1.28 -0.27
C THR A 59 -5.97 0.80 1.05
N VAL A 60 -6.86 1.62 1.63
CA VAL A 60 -7.62 1.27 2.82
C VAL A 60 -9.08 1.47 2.45
N GLY A 61 -9.78 0.37 2.18
CA GLY A 61 -11.11 0.48 1.57
C GLY A 61 -11.01 1.18 0.22
N ASP A 62 -11.73 2.29 0.06
CA ASP A 62 -11.76 3.05 -1.19
C ASP A 62 -10.74 4.19 -1.23
N THR A 63 -9.97 4.38 -0.17
CA THR A 63 -9.00 5.47 -0.08
C THR A 63 -7.62 4.99 -0.48
N SER A 64 -6.94 5.76 -1.33
CA SER A 64 -5.57 5.42 -1.79
C SER A 64 -4.57 6.41 -1.19
N LEU A 65 -3.46 5.87 -0.70
CA LEU A 65 -2.37 6.64 -0.12
C LEU A 65 -1.09 6.32 -0.89
N VAL A 66 -0.41 7.36 -1.36
CA VAL A 66 0.86 7.19 -2.09
C VAL A 66 2.01 7.42 -1.12
N ASN A 67 2.85 6.40 -0.96
CA ASN A 67 4.00 6.42 -0.05
C ASN A 67 3.62 6.84 1.38
N PRO A 68 2.62 6.17 1.99
CA PRO A 68 2.14 6.60 3.30
C PRO A 68 3.05 6.18 4.44
N SER A 69 2.92 6.87 5.58
CA SER A 69 3.44 6.39 6.84
C SER A 69 2.47 5.39 7.46
N LEU A 70 2.94 4.63 8.46
CA LEU A 70 2.05 3.75 9.21
C LEU A 70 0.91 4.54 9.86
N ASP A 71 1.21 5.73 10.40
CA ASP A 71 0.20 6.55 11.06
C ASP A 71 -0.95 6.93 10.14
N GLU A 72 -0.65 7.23 8.87
CA GLU A 72 -1.68 7.55 7.89
C GLU A 72 -2.59 6.36 7.63
N VAL A 73 -2.01 5.16 7.52
CA VAL A 73 -2.79 3.94 7.32
C VAL A 73 -3.66 3.65 8.55
N ALA A 74 -3.07 3.76 9.74
CA ALA A 74 -3.78 3.51 11.00
C ALA A 74 -4.96 4.48 11.20
N GLU A 75 -4.77 5.74 10.81
CA GLU A 75 -5.83 6.75 10.90
C GLU A 75 -7.05 6.36 10.07
N LEU A 76 -6.83 5.90 8.85
CA LEU A 76 -7.92 5.46 7.98
C LEU A 76 -8.62 4.23 8.53
N LEU A 77 -7.89 3.33 9.18
CA LEU A 77 -8.48 2.14 9.79
C LEU A 77 -9.31 2.49 11.03
N ALA A 78 -8.91 3.52 11.77
CA ALA A 78 -9.62 3.96 12.97
C ALA A 78 -10.90 4.72 12.64
N GLY A 79 -10.93 5.38 11.51
CA GLY A 79 -12.08 6.14 11.05
C GLY A 79 -13.17 5.29 10.38
#